data_96c3d8e4c67231ad50de41212d3caafe
#
_entry.id   96c3d8e4c67231ad50de41212d3caafe
#
_cell.length_a   1.000
_cell.length_b   1.000
_cell.length_c   1.000
_cell.angle_alpha   90.00
_cell.angle_beta   90.00
_cell.angle_gamma   90.00
#
_symmetry.space_group_name_H-M   'P 1'
#
loop_
_entity.id
_entity.type
_entity.pdbx_description
1 polymer ?
#
loop_
_entity_poly.entity_id
_entity_poly.type
_entity_poly.pdbx_seq_one_letter_code
_entity_poly.pdbx_strand_id
1 'polypeptide(L)'
;MRLEAEAFLAGIVLDTKSFTLRTGGRTFEAAAFLRRAGADTTEVKRFLQSDFKTAMNRFSIIQKAKVYKDGIAIAAPDSVQNRVIAAQAADELLNIAGIRASFVIYPENGSVCISARSIGEINVQLIVEKLGGGGNKATAGAQIADKTMKEVVTELLAVIDHYLETYEN
;
A
#
# COMPACT_ATOMS: atom_id res chain seq x y z
N MET A 1 -28.42 6.30 -13.76
CA MET A 1 -28.10 7.50 -12.92
C MET A 1 -27.66 7.14 -11.50
N ARG A 2 -28.44 6.36 -10.69
CA ARG A 2 -27.98 5.99 -9.32
C ARG A 2 -26.72 5.10 -9.35
N LEU A 3 -26.72 4.05 -10.16
CA LEU A 3 -25.59 3.11 -10.26
C LEU A 3 -24.31 3.80 -10.73
N GLU A 4 -24.40 4.71 -11.68
CA GLU A 4 -23.23 5.49 -12.13
C GLU A 4 -22.70 6.40 -11.03
N ALA A 5 -23.61 7.03 -10.26
CA ALA A 5 -23.18 7.87 -9.12
C ALA A 5 -22.51 7.03 -8.03
N GLU A 6 -22.99 5.84 -7.77
CA GLU A 6 -22.36 4.87 -6.84
C GLU A 6 -20.98 4.43 -7.34
N ALA A 7 -20.84 4.11 -8.63
CA ALA A 7 -19.56 3.72 -9.23
C ALA A 7 -18.53 4.85 -9.18
N PHE A 8 -18.91 6.09 -9.51
CA PHE A 8 -18.01 7.24 -9.39
C PHE A 8 -17.61 7.52 -7.94
N LEU A 9 -18.57 7.41 -7.00
CA LEU A 9 -18.26 7.60 -5.60
C LEU A 9 -17.33 6.49 -5.06
N ALA A 10 -17.53 5.23 -5.49
CA ALA A 10 -16.63 4.13 -5.18
C ALA A 10 -15.20 4.39 -5.70
N GLY A 11 -15.08 4.92 -6.94
CA GLY A 11 -13.80 5.34 -7.52
C GLY A 11 -13.11 6.40 -6.67
N ILE A 12 -13.83 7.43 -6.24
CA ILE A 12 -13.29 8.48 -5.34
C ILE A 12 -12.81 7.86 -4.02
N VAL A 13 -13.64 7.05 -3.37
CA VAL A 13 -13.29 6.39 -2.09
C VAL A 13 -12.05 5.52 -2.24
N LEU A 14 -11.93 4.78 -3.34
CA LEU A 14 -10.79 3.90 -3.61
C LEU A 14 -9.50 4.69 -3.85
N ASP A 15 -9.52 5.69 -4.75
CA ASP A 15 -8.33 6.47 -5.10
C ASP A 15 -7.84 7.35 -3.95
N THR A 16 -8.75 7.89 -3.16
CA THR A 16 -8.42 8.74 -2.02
C THR A 16 -8.14 7.97 -0.73
N LYS A 17 -8.15 6.64 -0.76
CA LYS A 17 -8.07 5.81 0.46
C LYS A 17 -9.06 6.30 1.53
N SER A 18 -10.35 6.31 1.18
CA SER A 18 -11.43 6.79 2.05
C SER A 18 -11.25 8.25 2.49
N PHE A 19 -10.94 9.13 1.55
CA PHE A 19 -10.72 10.57 1.76
C PHE A 19 -9.50 10.92 2.63
N THR A 20 -8.54 10.02 2.77
CA THR A 20 -7.31 10.24 3.53
C THR A 20 -6.20 10.86 2.68
N LEU A 21 -6.03 10.40 1.44
CA LEU A 21 -4.97 10.84 0.53
C LEU A 21 -5.54 11.56 -0.68
N ARG A 22 -4.77 12.51 -1.26
CA ARG A 22 -5.13 13.25 -2.49
C ARG A 22 -6.50 13.89 -2.43
N THR A 23 -6.93 14.34 -1.25
CA THR A 23 -8.26 14.87 -1.00
C THR A 23 -8.20 16.36 -0.77
N GLY A 24 -8.96 17.11 -1.56
CA GLY A 24 -9.15 18.57 -1.43
C GLY A 24 -10.64 18.92 -1.38
N GLY A 25 -10.95 20.19 -1.22
CA GLY A 25 -12.34 20.67 -1.14
C GLY A 25 -13.20 20.19 -2.31
N ARG A 26 -12.67 20.22 -3.54
CA ARG A 26 -13.36 19.72 -4.73
C ARG A 26 -13.71 18.24 -4.68
N THR A 27 -12.90 17.42 -4.01
CA THR A 27 -13.18 15.99 -3.82
C THR A 27 -14.43 15.79 -2.97
N PHE A 28 -14.56 16.55 -1.89
CA PHE A 28 -15.75 16.53 -1.04
C PHE A 28 -16.98 17.09 -1.75
N GLU A 29 -16.83 18.16 -2.54
CA GLU A 29 -17.92 18.71 -3.38
C GLU A 29 -18.42 17.67 -4.38
N ALA A 30 -17.52 16.97 -5.08
CA ALA A 30 -17.86 15.90 -6.00
C ALA A 30 -18.59 14.75 -5.29
N ALA A 31 -18.10 14.32 -4.13
CA ALA A 31 -18.75 13.27 -3.34
C ALA A 31 -20.15 13.70 -2.87
N ALA A 32 -20.30 14.96 -2.43
CA ALA A 32 -21.60 15.52 -2.05
C ALA A 32 -22.56 15.61 -3.24
N PHE A 33 -22.07 15.97 -4.43
CA PHE A 33 -22.88 15.96 -5.66
C PHE A 33 -23.36 14.54 -5.98
N LEU A 34 -22.47 13.55 -5.97
CA LEU A 34 -22.81 12.14 -6.24
C LEU A 34 -23.83 11.61 -5.21
N ARG A 35 -23.68 11.99 -3.94
CA ARG A 35 -24.65 11.64 -2.90
C ARG A 35 -26.03 12.23 -3.16
N ARG A 36 -26.12 13.51 -3.60
CA ARG A 36 -27.38 14.13 -4.02
C ARG A 36 -27.96 13.50 -5.29
N ALA A 37 -27.11 13.00 -6.19
CA ALA A 37 -27.52 12.26 -7.39
C ALA A 37 -28.04 10.84 -7.10
N GLY A 38 -28.10 10.45 -5.81
CA GLY A 38 -28.71 9.20 -5.34
C GLY A 38 -27.73 8.08 -5.01
N ALA A 39 -26.40 8.34 -5.00
CA ALA A 39 -25.44 7.33 -4.58
C ALA A 39 -25.68 6.94 -3.11
N ASP A 40 -25.76 5.63 -2.84
CA ASP A 40 -25.85 5.08 -1.49
C ASP A 40 -24.46 4.66 -1.00
N THR A 41 -24.02 5.24 0.10
CA THR A 41 -22.70 4.96 0.69
C THR A 41 -22.58 3.52 1.20
N THR A 42 -23.69 2.87 1.57
CA THR A 42 -23.71 1.47 1.96
C THR A 42 -23.43 0.56 0.76
N GLU A 43 -24.05 0.87 -0.39
CA GLU A 43 -23.78 0.14 -1.63
C GLU A 43 -22.34 0.37 -2.10
N VAL A 44 -21.84 1.60 -2.04
CA VAL A 44 -20.42 1.90 -2.30
C VAL A 44 -19.50 1.07 -1.40
N LYS A 45 -19.82 0.95 -0.10
CA LYS A 45 -19.07 0.10 0.83
C LYS A 45 -19.10 -1.37 0.38
N ARG A 46 -20.25 -1.88 -0.07
CA ARG A 46 -20.39 -3.27 -0.56
C ARG A 46 -19.52 -3.54 -1.78
N PHE A 47 -19.44 -2.62 -2.74
CA PHE A 47 -18.56 -2.75 -3.91
C PHE A 47 -17.08 -2.88 -3.56
N LEU A 48 -16.68 -2.28 -2.44
CA LEU A 48 -15.29 -2.27 -1.97
C LEU A 48 -14.96 -3.38 -0.97
N GLN A 49 -15.94 -4.23 -0.60
CA GLN A 49 -15.69 -5.35 0.30
C GLN A 49 -14.83 -6.43 -0.35
N SER A 50 -13.88 -6.96 0.41
CA SER A 50 -13.15 -8.18 0.05
C SER A 50 -13.93 -9.41 0.51
N ASP A 51 -13.79 -10.52 -0.20
CA ASP A 51 -14.22 -11.82 0.32
C ASP A 51 -13.37 -12.27 1.51
N PHE A 52 -13.91 -13.21 2.29
CA PHE A 52 -13.26 -13.67 3.52
C PHE A 52 -11.88 -14.26 3.29
N LYS A 53 -11.68 -15.03 2.21
CA LYS A 53 -10.39 -15.66 1.89
C LYS A 53 -9.33 -14.61 1.56
N THR A 54 -9.67 -13.61 0.77
CA THR A 54 -8.81 -12.46 0.43
C THR A 54 -8.43 -11.68 1.70
N ALA A 55 -9.40 -11.43 2.60
CA ALA A 55 -9.13 -10.77 3.87
C ALA A 55 -8.16 -11.58 4.74
N MET A 56 -8.37 -12.89 4.88
CA MET A 56 -7.48 -13.76 5.67
C MET A 56 -6.07 -13.85 5.09
N ASN A 57 -5.93 -13.90 3.76
CA ASN A 57 -4.62 -13.87 3.11
C ASN A 57 -3.88 -12.55 3.41
N ARG A 58 -4.56 -11.42 3.38
CA ARG A 58 -3.99 -10.12 3.75
C ARG A 58 -3.55 -10.08 5.21
N PHE A 59 -4.39 -10.57 6.13
CA PHE A 59 -4.02 -10.66 7.55
C PHE A 59 -2.81 -11.56 7.80
N SER A 60 -2.67 -12.67 7.09
CA SER A 60 -1.51 -13.55 7.23
C SER A 60 -0.19 -12.86 6.87
N ILE A 61 -0.20 -11.92 5.93
CA ILE A 61 0.95 -11.07 5.59
C ILE A 61 1.22 -10.08 6.72
N ILE A 62 0.19 -9.40 7.20
CA ILE A 62 0.29 -8.39 8.27
C ILE A 62 0.85 -9.01 9.56
N GLN A 63 0.44 -10.23 9.93
CA GLN A 63 0.96 -10.93 11.09
C GLN A 63 2.47 -11.22 11.04
N LYS A 64 3.07 -11.27 9.84
CA LYS A 64 4.52 -11.43 9.66
C LYS A 64 5.28 -10.11 9.67
N ALA A 65 4.59 -8.99 9.77
CA ALA A 65 5.22 -7.68 9.80
C ALA A 65 5.99 -7.45 11.10
N LYS A 66 7.13 -6.82 10.96
CA LYS A 66 7.95 -6.31 12.07
C LYS A 66 8.16 -4.81 11.88
N VAL A 67 8.06 -4.07 12.96
CA VAL A 67 8.43 -2.66 12.95
C VAL A 67 9.95 -2.55 13.03
N TYR A 68 10.52 -1.88 12.04
CA TYR A 68 11.91 -1.50 11.98
C TYR A 68 12.09 -0.07 12.50
N LYS A 69 13.24 0.57 12.27
CA LYS A 69 13.52 1.93 12.71
C LYS A 69 12.46 2.93 12.23
N ASP A 70 12.19 3.94 13.02
CA ASP A 70 11.39 5.11 12.67
C ASP A 70 9.99 4.82 12.07
N GLY A 71 9.34 3.78 12.59
CA GLY A 71 7.97 3.44 12.15
C GLY A 71 7.88 2.83 10.76
N ILE A 72 8.91 2.14 10.30
CA ILE A 72 8.90 1.39 9.04
C ILE A 72 8.47 -0.04 9.32
N ALA A 73 7.34 -0.47 8.77
CA ALA A 73 6.87 -1.85 8.87
C ALA A 73 7.38 -2.70 7.69
N ILE A 74 7.95 -3.86 7.98
CA ILE A 74 8.47 -4.79 6.97
C ILE A 74 7.84 -6.15 7.18
N ALA A 75 7.16 -6.67 6.15
CA ALA A 75 6.62 -8.03 6.11
C ALA A 75 7.28 -8.84 4.99
N ALA A 76 7.76 -10.03 5.33
CA ALA A 76 8.39 -10.95 4.37
C ALA A 76 7.72 -12.34 4.46
N PRO A 77 6.50 -12.50 3.91
CA PRO A 77 5.82 -13.79 3.88
C PRO A 77 6.49 -14.76 2.89
N ASP A 78 6.45 -16.07 3.20
CA ASP A 78 7.02 -17.12 2.35
C ASP A 78 6.26 -17.30 1.03
N SER A 79 5.01 -16.85 0.98
CA SER A 79 4.17 -16.85 -0.22
C SER A 79 3.10 -15.78 -0.13
N VAL A 80 2.66 -15.30 -1.29
CA VAL A 80 1.53 -14.39 -1.45
C VAL A 80 0.66 -14.90 -2.59
N GLN A 81 -0.67 -14.84 -2.45
CA GLN A 81 -1.58 -15.34 -3.48
C GLN A 81 -1.45 -14.55 -4.80
N ASN A 82 -1.28 -13.24 -4.70
CA ASN A 82 -1.00 -12.35 -5.83
C ASN A 82 -0.49 -10.98 -5.32
N ARG A 83 0.08 -10.21 -6.25
CA ARG A 83 0.63 -8.87 -5.97
C ARG A 83 -0.39 -7.85 -5.44
N VAL A 84 -1.68 -8.02 -5.77
CA VAL A 84 -2.73 -7.10 -5.29
C VAL A 84 -2.91 -7.26 -3.78
N ILE A 85 -2.89 -8.49 -3.27
CA ILE A 85 -2.99 -8.76 -1.84
C ILE A 85 -1.76 -8.23 -1.09
N ALA A 86 -0.56 -8.37 -1.67
CA ALA A 86 0.66 -7.79 -1.10
C ALA A 86 0.56 -6.26 -1.00
N ALA A 87 0.10 -5.61 -2.08
CA ALA A 87 -0.12 -4.17 -2.10
C ALA A 87 -1.17 -3.71 -1.08
N GLN A 88 -2.28 -4.44 -0.96
CA GLN A 88 -3.32 -4.17 0.04
C GLN A 88 -2.83 -4.37 1.48
N ALA A 89 -2.00 -5.39 1.72
CA ALA A 89 -1.39 -5.59 3.03
C ALA A 89 -0.42 -4.45 3.39
N ALA A 90 0.36 -3.96 2.42
CA ALA A 90 1.20 -2.78 2.61
C ALA A 90 0.37 -1.52 2.93
N ASP A 91 -0.75 -1.30 2.23
CA ASP A 91 -1.69 -0.22 2.55
C ASP A 91 -2.29 -0.37 3.96
N GLU A 92 -2.66 -1.59 4.36
CA GLU A 92 -3.28 -1.87 5.67
C GLU A 92 -2.31 -1.64 6.83
N LEU A 93 -1.01 -1.95 6.66
CA LEU A 93 0.02 -1.67 7.65
C LEU A 93 0.12 -0.16 7.97
N LEU A 94 -0.17 0.72 7.04
CA LEU A 94 -0.19 2.17 7.28
C LEU A 94 -1.36 2.63 8.16
N ASN A 95 -2.37 1.79 8.40
CA ASN A 95 -3.46 2.11 9.32
C ASN A 95 -3.08 1.86 10.80
N ILE A 96 -1.88 1.32 11.06
CA ILE A 96 -1.37 1.07 12.40
C ILE A 96 -0.68 2.32 12.91
N ALA A 97 -1.05 2.77 14.10
CA ALA A 97 -0.46 3.96 14.71
C ALA A 97 1.07 3.86 14.82
N GLY A 98 1.76 4.91 14.42
CA GLY A 98 3.23 4.99 14.42
C GLY A 98 3.90 4.36 13.19
N ILE A 99 3.15 3.76 12.24
CA ILE A 99 3.73 3.30 10.98
C ILE A 99 3.67 4.43 9.94
N ARG A 100 4.84 4.82 9.43
CA ARG A 100 5.05 5.89 8.45
C ARG A 100 5.26 5.35 7.04
N ALA A 101 5.86 4.16 6.94
CA ALA A 101 6.04 3.44 5.68
C ALA A 101 5.94 1.93 5.90
N SER A 102 5.60 1.20 4.83
CA SER A 102 5.48 -0.24 4.85
C SER A 102 6.09 -0.87 3.60
N PHE A 103 6.74 -2.01 3.79
CA PHE A 103 7.33 -2.82 2.72
C PHE A 103 6.86 -4.26 2.87
N VAL A 104 6.21 -4.78 1.84
CA VAL A 104 5.87 -6.21 1.75
C VAL A 104 6.75 -6.83 0.68
N ILE A 105 7.59 -7.80 1.09
CA ILE A 105 8.57 -8.50 0.24
C ILE A 105 8.05 -9.92 0.05
N TYR A 106 7.91 -10.36 -1.18
CA TYR A 106 7.29 -11.67 -1.46
C TYR A 106 7.85 -12.30 -2.75
N PRO A 107 7.87 -13.66 -2.82
CA PRO A 107 8.25 -14.36 -4.05
C PRO A 107 7.09 -14.33 -5.05
N GLU A 108 7.41 -14.07 -6.34
CA GLU A 108 6.47 -14.15 -7.46
C GLU A 108 7.23 -14.54 -8.75
N ASN A 109 6.81 -15.62 -9.41
CA ASN A 109 7.33 -16.08 -10.70
C ASN A 109 8.86 -16.15 -10.79
N GLY A 110 9.52 -16.70 -9.78
CA GLY A 110 10.99 -16.85 -9.74
C GLY A 110 11.76 -15.58 -9.39
N SER A 111 11.06 -14.48 -9.12
CA SER A 111 11.64 -13.22 -8.66
C SER A 111 11.21 -12.92 -7.24
N VAL A 112 11.88 -11.98 -6.59
CA VAL A 112 11.43 -11.37 -5.33
C VAL A 112 10.84 -10.00 -5.64
N CYS A 113 9.58 -9.81 -5.23
CA CYS A 113 8.86 -8.57 -5.44
C CYS A 113 8.77 -7.76 -4.16
N ILE A 114 8.72 -6.43 -4.29
CA ILE A 114 8.50 -5.49 -3.19
C ILE A 114 7.29 -4.63 -3.53
N SER A 115 6.35 -4.54 -2.58
CA SER A 115 5.31 -3.51 -2.57
C SER A 115 5.58 -2.54 -1.43
N ALA A 116 5.82 -1.28 -1.74
CA ALA A 116 6.14 -0.23 -0.78
C ALA A 116 5.04 0.84 -0.73
N ARG A 117 4.71 1.29 0.46
CA ARG A 117 3.71 2.35 0.72
C ARG A 117 4.21 3.33 1.78
N SER A 118 3.74 4.57 1.71
CA SER A 118 4.01 5.62 2.69
C SER A 118 2.82 6.57 2.82
N ILE A 119 2.65 7.15 3.99
CA ILE A 119 1.72 8.27 4.22
C ILE A 119 2.27 9.61 3.68
N GLY A 120 3.47 9.60 3.07
CA GLY A 120 4.08 10.76 2.41
C GLY A 120 5.27 11.37 3.17
N GLU A 121 5.57 10.92 4.38
CA GLU A 121 6.76 11.36 5.13
C GLU A 121 8.03 10.71 4.55
N ILE A 122 8.04 9.40 4.44
CA ILE A 122 9.13 8.64 3.84
C ILE A 122 8.90 8.53 2.33
N ASN A 123 9.90 8.88 1.54
CA ASN A 123 9.84 8.72 0.08
C ASN A 123 10.23 7.28 -0.32
N VAL A 124 9.24 6.40 -0.42
CA VAL A 124 9.47 4.98 -0.76
C VAL A 124 10.01 4.78 -2.17
N GLN A 125 9.82 5.73 -3.09
CA GLN A 125 10.40 5.67 -4.43
C GLN A 125 11.93 5.67 -4.36
N LEU A 126 12.55 6.60 -3.62
CA LEU A 126 14.00 6.72 -3.51
C LEU A 126 14.64 5.46 -2.92
N ILE A 127 13.94 4.79 -2.00
CA ILE A 127 14.38 3.53 -1.41
C ILE A 127 14.32 2.41 -2.45
N VAL A 128 13.17 2.26 -3.12
CA VAL A 128 12.92 1.16 -4.04
C VAL A 128 13.72 1.28 -5.35
N GLU A 129 14.01 2.50 -5.81
CA GLU A 129 14.87 2.75 -6.99
C GLU A 129 16.30 2.21 -6.79
N LYS A 130 16.83 2.20 -5.57
CA LYS A 130 18.13 1.59 -5.25
C LYS A 130 18.14 0.08 -5.43
N LEU A 131 16.97 -0.54 -5.49
CA LEU A 131 16.77 -1.98 -5.71
C LEU A 131 16.27 -2.27 -7.13
N GLY A 132 16.40 -1.31 -8.05
CA GLY A 132 15.99 -1.45 -9.45
C GLY A 132 14.48 -1.34 -9.70
N GLY A 133 13.72 -0.81 -8.74
CA GLY A 133 12.30 -0.57 -8.88
C GLY A 133 11.94 0.87 -9.22
N GLY A 134 10.70 1.27 -8.93
CA GLY A 134 10.21 2.61 -9.19
C GLY A 134 8.82 2.86 -8.63
N GLY A 135 8.30 4.05 -8.89
CA GLY A 135 6.97 4.45 -8.40
C GLY A 135 6.85 5.95 -8.18
N ASN A 136 6.25 6.32 -7.07
CA ASN A 136 6.18 7.70 -6.60
C ASN A 136 6.43 7.75 -5.08
N LYS A 137 6.46 8.96 -4.52
CA LYS A 137 6.77 9.20 -3.10
C LYS A 137 5.98 8.31 -2.13
N ALA A 138 4.69 8.05 -2.40
CA ALA A 138 3.80 7.32 -1.52
C ALA A 138 3.59 5.85 -1.92
N THR A 139 3.92 5.46 -3.15
CA THR A 139 3.67 4.13 -3.69
C THR A 139 4.79 3.74 -4.63
N ALA A 140 5.49 2.66 -4.34
CA ALA A 140 6.56 2.14 -5.18
C ALA A 140 6.59 0.61 -5.15
N GLY A 141 7.35 0.00 -6.06
CA GLY A 141 7.56 -1.44 -6.09
C GLY A 141 8.78 -1.81 -6.91
N ALA A 142 9.29 -3.02 -6.67
CA ALA A 142 10.38 -3.62 -7.43
C ALA A 142 10.07 -5.08 -7.73
N GLN A 143 10.70 -5.58 -8.79
CA GLN A 143 10.79 -7.00 -9.11
C GLN A 143 12.26 -7.33 -9.34
N ILE A 144 12.81 -8.18 -8.51
CA ILE A 144 14.25 -8.45 -8.42
C ILE A 144 14.45 -9.92 -8.79
N ALA A 145 15.13 -10.15 -9.91
CA ALA A 145 15.50 -11.49 -10.36
C ALA A 145 16.80 -11.95 -9.70
N ASP A 146 17.04 -13.25 -9.74
CA ASP A 146 18.32 -13.89 -9.38
C ASP A 146 18.79 -13.61 -7.95
N LYS A 147 17.84 -13.29 -7.03
CA LYS A 147 18.11 -13.10 -5.60
C LYS A 147 17.13 -13.88 -4.74
N THR A 148 17.59 -14.29 -3.58
CA THR A 148 16.77 -14.90 -2.54
C THR A 148 16.03 -13.85 -1.74
N MET A 149 14.93 -14.24 -1.08
CA MET A 149 14.19 -13.39 -0.14
C MET A 149 15.11 -12.78 0.93
N LYS A 150 16.04 -13.57 1.47
CA LYS A 150 16.97 -13.12 2.51
C LYS A 150 17.92 -12.02 2.01
N GLU A 151 18.46 -12.17 0.80
CA GLU A 151 19.33 -11.16 0.19
C GLU A 151 18.57 -9.85 -0.03
N VAL A 152 17.37 -9.92 -0.61
CA VAL A 152 16.54 -8.73 -0.86
C VAL A 152 16.13 -8.02 0.43
N VAL A 153 15.76 -8.77 1.48
CA VAL A 153 15.47 -8.19 2.81
C VAL A 153 16.71 -7.48 3.36
N THR A 154 17.89 -8.11 3.29
CA THR A 154 19.13 -7.52 3.80
C THR A 154 19.49 -6.23 3.05
N GLU A 155 19.39 -6.25 1.73
CA GLU A 155 19.64 -5.06 0.89
C GLU A 155 18.64 -3.95 1.18
N LEU A 156 17.35 -4.27 1.29
CA LEU A 156 16.33 -3.29 1.63
C LEU A 156 16.63 -2.61 2.96
N LEU A 157 17.01 -3.36 4.00
CA LEU A 157 17.36 -2.80 5.31
C LEU A 157 18.55 -1.85 5.21
N ALA A 158 19.60 -2.21 4.46
CA ALA A 158 20.76 -1.35 4.24
C ALA A 158 20.40 -0.05 3.49
N VAL A 159 19.51 -0.15 2.49
CA VAL A 159 19.02 1.02 1.75
C VAL A 159 18.15 1.92 2.63
N ILE A 160 17.29 1.34 3.48
CA ILE A 160 16.49 2.09 4.45
C ILE A 160 17.39 2.83 5.44
N ASP A 161 18.41 2.17 5.98
CA ASP A 161 19.35 2.79 6.92
C ASP A 161 20.06 3.98 6.27
N HIS A 162 20.57 3.82 5.06
CA HIS A 162 21.19 4.90 4.33
C HIS A 162 20.23 6.06 4.01
N TYR A 163 18.97 5.74 3.70
CA TYR A 163 17.93 6.76 3.47
C TYR A 163 17.65 7.57 4.74
N LEU A 164 17.47 6.91 5.88
CA LEU A 164 17.23 7.59 7.17
C LEU A 164 18.39 8.48 7.58
N GLU A 165 19.64 8.00 7.42
CA GLU A 165 20.84 8.80 7.69
C GLU A 165 20.97 10.04 6.80
N THR A 166 20.49 9.95 5.56
CA THR A 166 20.65 11.02 4.56
C THR A 166 19.54 12.07 4.64
N TYR A 167 18.32 11.67 4.95
CA TYR A 167 17.13 12.52 4.79
C TYR A 167 16.35 12.80 6.08
N GLU A 168 16.65 12.12 7.20
CA GLU A 168 15.93 12.28 8.48
C GLU A 168 16.83 12.71 9.65
N ASN A 169 18.08 13.10 9.38
CA ASN A 169 18.99 13.71 10.36
C ASN A 169 18.98 15.23 10.28
#